data_9533f20b8216121fdac8d07417f8dbe3
#
_entry.id   9533f20b8216121fdac8d07417f8dbe3
#
_cell.length_a   1.000
_cell.length_b   1.000
_cell.length_c   1.000
_cell.angle_alpha   90.00
_cell.angle_beta   90.00
_cell.angle_gamma   90.00
#
_symmetry.space_group_name_H-M   'P 1'
#
loop_
_entity.id
_entity.type
_entity.pdbx_description
1 polymer ?
#
loop_
_entity_poly.entity_id
_entity_poly.type
_entity_poly.pdbx_seq_one_letter_code
_entity_poly.pdbx_strand_id
1 'polypeptide(L)'
;MDREKERHHDGAWSSEAVTVLAIESATAAAAVALADETGALGAIELRAGRRHVELVHVALRSLLDMAGVEIGDVRAVAVDVGPGLFTGIRVGVAAAMGFAMALGVPVLGMSSLEILRRACLCAGHRSAIGVVDIRRGDVAWSLPSLEGERAVDHHGRPAELVADVSDYLDALDELARRDGSGGKEVAVLAGDGALRYRDVLLAGLAPRVRFAGSELAVPPVTSLALAAVSELDGPRYVAASGVRPTYLRDADVRISWTTRHDAPGRSSRTP
;
A
#
# COMPACT_ATOMS: atom_id res chain seq x y z
N MET A 1 1.78 19.56 -39.43
CA MET A 1 0.81 18.56 -39.95
C MET A 1 0.31 17.80 -38.74
N ASP A 2 -0.79 18.35 -38.17
CA ASP A 2 -1.34 17.98 -36.87
C ASP A 2 -1.89 16.54 -36.91
N ARG A 3 -1.45 15.72 -35.96
CA ARG A 3 -2.16 14.51 -35.56
C ARG A 3 -2.92 14.81 -34.27
N GLU A 4 -4.07 15.48 -34.37
CA GLU A 4 -5.09 15.41 -33.36
C GLU A 4 -5.59 13.96 -33.31
N LYS A 5 -5.18 13.22 -32.26
CA LYS A 5 -5.77 11.93 -31.93
C LYS A 5 -7.10 12.22 -31.23
N GLU A 6 -8.20 11.97 -31.98
CA GLU A 6 -9.56 11.96 -31.46
C GLU A 6 -9.66 10.95 -30.31
N ARG A 7 -10.02 11.44 -29.12
CA ARG A 7 -10.34 10.61 -27.97
C ARG A 7 -11.75 10.08 -28.15
N HIS A 8 -11.88 8.81 -28.52
CA HIS A 8 -13.15 8.13 -28.41
C HIS A 8 -13.47 7.86 -26.95
N HIS A 9 -14.66 8.28 -26.54
CA HIS A 9 -15.22 8.23 -25.19
C HIS A 9 -15.88 6.87 -24.88
N ASP A 10 -15.53 5.82 -25.59
CA ASP A 10 -16.00 4.46 -25.35
C ASP A 10 -14.89 3.67 -24.67
N GLY A 11 -15.03 3.45 -23.37
CA GLY A 11 -14.10 2.91 -22.37
C GLY A 11 -13.34 1.60 -22.68
N ALA A 12 -12.97 1.36 -23.93
CA ALA A 12 -12.06 0.28 -24.31
C ALA A 12 -10.70 0.86 -24.70
N TRP A 13 -9.64 0.38 -24.04
CA TRP A 13 -8.26 0.73 -24.36
C TRP A 13 -7.90 0.20 -25.74
N SER A 14 -7.39 1.05 -26.62
CA SER A 14 -6.88 0.61 -27.95
C SER A 14 -5.66 -0.31 -27.74
N SER A 15 -5.38 -1.21 -28.69
CA SER A 15 -4.37 -2.29 -28.63
C SER A 15 -2.89 -1.84 -28.55
N GLU A 16 -2.59 -0.62 -28.12
CA GLU A 16 -1.26 -0.20 -27.74
C GLU A 16 -1.04 -0.59 -26.26
N ALA A 17 0.10 -1.21 -25.95
CA ALA A 17 0.46 -1.66 -24.60
C ALA A 17 0.18 -0.58 -23.55
N VAL A 18 -0.68 -0.91 -22.56
CA VAL A 18 -1.09 0.04 -21.54
C VAL A 18 -0.08 0.03 -20.39
N THR A 19 0.82 1.00 -20.39
CA THR A 19 1.80 1.13 -19.29
C THR A 19 1.15 1.75 -18.05
N VAL A 20 1.28 1.06 -16.92
CA VAL A 20 0.87 1.52 -15.59
C VAL A 20 2.10 1.97 -14.80
N LEU A 21 2.03 3.16 -14.22
CA LEU A 21 2.97 3.64 -13.22
C LEU A 21 2.44 3.32 -11.82
N ALA A 22 3.21 2.59 -11.01
CA ALA A 22 2.90 2.34 -9.61
C ALA A 22 3.82 3.10 -8.67
N ILE A 23 3.28 3.62 -7.56
CA ILE A 23 4.00 4.39 -6.54
C ILE A 23 3.70 3.80 -5.16
N GLU A 24 4.75 3.39 -4.44
CA GLU A 24 4.71 3.01 -3.03
C GLU A 24 5.57 3.98 -2.23
N SER A 25 5.01 4.56 -1.19
CA SER A 25 5.73 5.38 -0.20
C SER A 25 5.03 5.39 1.16
N ALA A 26 4.06 4.50 1.35
CA ALA A 26 3.29 4.41 2.58
C ALA A 26 4.10 3.80 3.75
N THR A 27 5.22 3.14 3.45
CA THR A 27 6.05 2.45 4.44
C THR A 27 7.46 3.07 4.56
N ALA A 28 8.46 2.28 4.92
CA ALA A 28 9.85 2.75 5.05
C ALA A 28 10.57 2.91 3.69
N ALA A 29 9.94 2.47 2.61
CA ALA A 29 10.45 2.58 1.25
C ALA A 29 9.87 3.81 0.52
N ALA A 30 10.57 4.22 -0.54
CA ALA A 30 10.04 5.00 -1.65
C ALA A 30 10.32 4.19 -2.90
N ALA A 31 9.27 3.74 -3.56
CA ALA A 31 9.39 2.83 -4.68
C ALA A 31 8.46 3.23 -5.82
N VAL A 32 8.92 2.95 -7.04
CA VAL A 32 8.16 3.13 -8.28
C VAL A 32 8.34 1.91 -9.18
N ALA A 33 7.29 1.54 -9.90
CA ALA A 33 7.36 0.48 -10.89
C ALA A 33 6.60 0.86 -12.15
N LEU A 34 7.01 0.30 -13.27
CA LEU A 34 6.29 0.30 -14.54
C LEU A 34 5.92 -1.14 -14.89
N ALA A 35 4.70 -1.35 -15.33
CA ALA A 35 4.20 -2.65 -15.81
C ALA A 35 3.20 -2.44 -16.94
N ASP A 36 3.07 -3.48 -17.77
CA ASP A 36 2.05 -3.61 -18.81
C ASP A 36 1.49 -5.04 -18.80
N GLU A 37 0.70 -5.40 -19.79
CA GLU A 37 0.11 -6.73 -19.95
C GLU A 37 1.14 -7.85 -20.15
N THR A 38 2.39 -7.52 -20.49
CA THR A 38 3.48 -8.50 -20.63
C THR A 38 4.20 -8.76 -19.29
N GLY A 39 3.99 -7.89 -18.30
CA GLY A 39 4.55 -8.00 -16.96
C GLY A 39 5.18 -6.71 -16.42
N ALA A 40 6.06 -6.85 -15.45
CA ALA A 40 6.80 -5.72 -14.89
C ALA A 40 7.94 -5.30 -15.85
N LEU A 41 7.92 -4.05 -16.31
CA LEU A 41 8.98 -3.46 -17.14
C LEU A 41 10.20 -3.09 -16.32
N GLY A 42 9.99 -2.69 -15.07
CA GLY A 42 11.06 -2.38 -14.13
C GLY A 42 10.53 -1.80 -12.83
N ALA A 43 11.40 -1.76 -11.81
CA ALA A 43 11.10 -1.15 -10.53
C ALA A 43 12.36 -0.58 -9.88
N ILE A 44 12.20 0.50 -9.13
CA ILE A 44 13.23 1.04 -8.24
C ILE A 44 12.63 1.19 -6.86
N GLU A 45 13.25 0.54 -5.87
CA GLU A 45 12.91 0.64 -4.47
C GLU A 45 14.10 1.15 -3.67
N LEU A 46 13.90 2.17 -2.86
CA LEU A 46 14.92 2.81 -2.06
C LEU A 46 14.44 2.95 -0.62
N ARG A 47 15.35 2.74 0.32
CA ARG A 47 15.06 3.05 1.73
C ARG A 47 14.96 4.57 1.89
N ALA A 48 13.75 5.07 2.17
CA ALA A 48 13.45 6.50 2.08
C ALA A 48 13.87 7.30 3.32
N GLY A 49 13.75 6.73 4.52
CA GLY A 49 13.93 7.47 5.76
C GLY A 49 12.95 8.65 5.84
N ARG A 50 13.43 9.89 5.67
CA ARG A 50 12.60 11.11 5.61
C ARG A 50 12.54 11.76 4.23
N ARG A 51 13.09 11.11 3.20
CA ARG A 51 13.28 11.68 1.86
C ARG A 51 12.31 11.14 0.81
N HIS A 52 11.10 10.71 1.21
CA HIS A 52 10.12 10.14 0.28
C HIS A 52 9.82 11.05 -0.92
N VAL A 53 9.63 12.35 -0.69
CA VAL A 53 9.33 13.33 -1.76
C VAL A 53 10.42 13.34 -2.83
N GLU A 54 11.66 13.47 -2.39
CA GLU A 54 12.82 13.57 -3.29
C GLU A 54 13.05 12.27 -4.05
N LEU A 55 12.94 11.14 -3.36
CA LEU A 55 13.28 9.83 -3.91
C LEU A 55 12.26 9.32 -4.92
N VAL A 56 10.97 9.56 -4.73
CA VAL A 56 9.92 9.15 -5.70
C VAL A 56 10.17 9.77 -7.07
N HIS A 57 10.45 11.08 -7.13
CA HIS A 57 10.68 11.76 -8.41
C HIS A 57 11.97 11.33 -9.10
N VAL A 58 13.05 11.17 -8.32
CA VAL A 58 14.34 10.72 -8.87
C VAL A 58 14.24 9.29 -9.37
N ALA A 59 13.63 8.40 -8.59
CA ALA A 59 13.41 7.00 -8.96
C ALA A 59 12.57 6.89 -10.23
N LEU A 60 11.46 7.63 -10.32
CA LEU A 60 10.60 7.61 -11.50
C LEU A 60 11.36 8.05 -12.76
N ARG A 61 12.06 9.17 -12.70
CA ARG A 61 12.85 9.65 -13.86
C ARG A 61 13.88 8.60 -14.30
N SER A 62 14.64 8.07 -13.35
CA SER A 62 15.64 7.05 -13.67
C SER A 62 15.00 5.77 -14.23
N LEU A 63 13.84 5.37 -13.71
CA LEU A 63 13.14 4.18 -14.19
C LEU A 63 12.64 4.35 -15.62
N LEU A 64 12.03 5.49 -15.94
CA LEU A 64 11.58 5.82 -17.30
C LEU A 64 12.75 5.80 -18.29
N ASP A 65 13.86 6.46 -17.95
CA ASP A 65 15.06 6.50 -18.77
C ASP A 65 15.64 5.10 -19.01
N MET A 66 15.73 4.25 -17.96
CA MET A 66 16.26 2.88 -18.06
C MET A 66 15.32 1.93 -18.80
N ALA A 67 14.01 2.09 -18.64
CA ALA A 67 13.01 1.25 -19.30
C ALA A 67 12.76 1.67 -20.78
N GLY A 68 13.26 2.83 -21.19
CA GLY A 68 12.99 3.38 -22.52
C GLY A 68 11.51 3.77 -22.72
N VAL A 69 10.81 4.09 -21.63
CA VAL A 69 9.40 4.48 -21.61
C VAL A 69 9.28 5.98 -21.47
N GLU A 70 8.52 6.63 -22.32
CA GLU A 70 8.21 8.04 -22.17
C GLU A 70 7.07 8.22 -21.14
N ILE A 71 7.10 9.29 -20.37
CA ILE A 71 6.03 9.57 -19.38
C ILE A 71 4.65 9.69 -20.05
N GLY A 72 4.60 10.11 -21.32
CA GLY A 72 3.39 10.18 -22.15
C GLY A 72 2.80 8.82 -22.51
N ASP A 73 3.54 7.72 -22.34
CA ASP A 73 3.05 6.35 -22.59
C ASP A 73 2.29 5.78 -21.40
N VAL A 74 2.41 6.40 -20.22
CA VAL A 74 1.66 6.00 -19.03
C VAL A 74 0.17 6.26 -19.23
N ARG A 75 -0.64 5.23 -19.06
CA ARG A 75 -2.10 5.25 -19.26
C ARG A 75 -2.90 5.16 -17.98
N ALA A 76 -2.26 4.76 -16.89
CA ALA A 76 -2.88 4.73 -15.56
C ALA A 76 -1.81 4.87 -14.48
N VAL A 77 -2.21 5.36 -13.31
CA VAL A 77 -1.35 5.43 -12.13
C VAL A 77 -1.95 4.56 -11.03
N ALA A 78 -1.12 3.78 -10.35
CA ALA A 78 -1.48 3.04 -9.15
C ALA A 78 -0.72 3.60 -7.95
N VAL A 79 -1.36 3.64 -6.78
CA VAL A 79 -0.71 4.17 -5.58
C VAL A 79 -1.10 3.39 -4.33
N ASP A 80 -0.11 3.13 -3.47
CA ASP A 80 -0.36 2.65 -2.13
C ASP A 80 -0.98 3.77 -1.28
N VAL A 81 -2.24 3.57 -0.87
CA VAL A 81 -3.00 4.54 -0.08
C VAL A 81 -2.86 4.35 1.44
N GLY A 82 -2.01 3.41 1.88
CA GLY A 82 -1.86 3.01 3.28
C GLY A 82 -2.72 1.78 3.63
N PRO A 83 -2.75 1.40 4.92
CA PRO A 83 -2.20 2.09 6.08
C PRO A 83 -0.67 2.05 6.16
N GLY A 84 -0.09 3.03 6.88
CA GLY A 84 1.36 3.13 7.03
C GLY A 84 1.82 4.45 7.65
N LEU A 85 2.97 4.95 7.19
CA LEU A 85 3.54 6.22 7.63
C LEU A 85 2.75 7.40 7.07
N PHE A 86 2.17 8.20 7.94
CA PHE A 86 1.33 9.34 7.61
C PHE A 86 1.93 10.29 6.53
N THR A 87 3.22 10.64 6.69
CA THR A 87 3.91 11.51 5.73
C THR A 87 4.12 10.80 4.39
N GLY A 88 4.52 9.53 4.43
CA GLY A 88 4.77 8.73 3.23
C GLY A 88 3.50 8.57 2.39
N ILE A 89 2.39 8.16 3.00
CA ILE A 89 1.09 8.03 2.31
C ILE A 89 0.72 9.31 1.57
N ARG A 90 0.87 10.47 2.22
CA ARG A 90 0.56 11.77 1.60
C ARG A 90 1.45 12.09 0.42
N VAL A 91 2.73 11.75 0.51
CA VAL A 91 3.69 11.97 -0.59
C VAL A 91 3.30 11.12 -1.81
N GLY A 92 3.05 9.82 -1.61
CA GLY A 92 2.65 8.93 -2.71
C GLY A 92 1.35 9.34 -3.36
N VAL A 93 0.31 9.58 -2.55
CA VAL A 93 -1.00 10.00 -3.06
C VAL A 93 -0.92 11.33 -3.79
N ALA A 94 -0.21 12.33 -3.24
CA ALA A 94 -0.05 13.63 -3.91
C ALA A 94 0.74 13.50 -5.22
N ALA A 95 1.80 12.69 -5.26
CA ALA A 95 2.56 12.43 -6.48
C ALA A 95 1.69 11.73 -7.54
N ALA A 96 0.95 10.68 -7.15
CA ALA A 96 0.05 9.95 -8.05
C ALA A 96 -1.04 10.88 -8.63
N MET A 97 -1.66 11.70 -7.79
CA MET A 97 -2.64 12.70 -8.23
C MET A 97 -2.01 13.70 -9.21
N GLY A 98 -0.81 14.21 -8.92
CA GLY A 98 -0.10 15.16 -9.76
C GLY A 98 0.21 14.58 -11.15
N PHE A 99 0.76 13.36 -11.21
CA PHE A 99 1.02 12.68 -12.49
C PHE A 99 -0.27 12.37 -13.25
N ALA A 100 -1.27 11.83 -12.58
CA ALA A 100 -2.54 11.49 -13.21
C ALA A 100 -3.27 12.73 -13.77
N MET A 101 -3.24 13.84 -13.05
CA MET A 101 -3.80 15.11 -13.54
C MET A 101 -3.03 15.65 -14.74
N ALA A 102 -1.70 15.62 -14.71
CA ALA A 102 -0.86 16.12 -15.79
C ALA A 102 -1.00 15.29 -17.07
N LEU A 103 -1.17 13.98 -16.93
CA LEU A 103 -1.31 13.03 -18.05
C LEU A 103 -2.77 12.85 -18.50
N GLY A 104 -3.75 13.25 -17.69
CA GLY A 104 -5.18 13.03 -17.97
C GLY A 104 -5.59 11.57 -17.85
N VAL A 105 -4.95 10.79 -16.95
CA VAL A 105 -5.15 9.35 -16.77
C VAL A 105 -5.82 9.03 -15.42
N PRO A 106 -6.49 7.87 -15.28
CA PRO A 106 -7.11 7.48 -14.03
C PRO A 106 -6.10 6.97 -13.00
N VAL A 107 -6.54 6.91 -11.73
CA VAL A 107 -5.75 6.42 -10.59
C VAL A 107 -6.44 5.24 -9.92
N LEU A 108 -5.66 4.22 -9.58
CA LEU A 108 -6.06 3.11 -8.71
C LEU A 108 -5.37 3.26 -7.35
N GLY A 109 -6.16 3.37 -6.28
CA GLY A 109 -5.66 3.28 -4.90
C GLY A 109 -5.77 1.86 -4.39
N MET A 110 -4.68 1.31 -3.83
CA MET A 110 -4.67 -0.01 -3.20
C MET A 110 -4.08 0.08 -1.80
N SER A 111 -4.63 -0.68 -0.84
CA SER A 111 -4.08 -0.66 0.52
C SER A 111 -2.77 -1.44 0.62
N SER A 112 -1.86 -0.97 1.49
CA SER A 112 -0.60 -1.66 1.80
C SER A 112 -0.84 -3.12 2.20
N LEU A 113 -1.93 -3.37 2.93
CA LEU A 113 -2.31 -4.70 3.40
C LEU A 113 -2.73 -5.61 2.24
N GLU A 114 -3.49 -5.07 1.28
CA GLU A 114 -3.90 -5.79 0.08
C GLU A 114 -2.69 -6.10 -0.81
N ILE A 115 -1.76 -5.16 -0.99
CA ILE A 115 -0.55 -5.37 -1.79
C ILE A 115 0.28 -6.52 -1.20
N LEU A 116 0.53 -6.51 0.11
CA LEU A 116 1.26 -7.57 0.82
C LEU A 116 0.56 -8.92 0.67
N ARG A 117 -0.75 -8.97 0.86
CA ARG A 117 -1.54 -10.19 0.69
C ARG A 117 -1.45 -10.74 -0.72
N ARG A 118 -1.61 -9.90 -1.75
CA ARG A 118 -1.50 -10.29 -3.16
C ARG A 118 -0.13 -10.85 -3.49
N ALA A 119 0.94 -10.23 -2.99
CA ALA A 119 2.31 -10.73 -3.18
C ALA A 119 2.47 -12.15 -2.63
N CYS A 120 1.95 -12.45 -1.44
CA CYS A 120 1.98 -13.80 -0.88
C CYS A 120 1.16 -14.79 -1.71
N LEU A 121 -0.04 -14.41 -2.17
CA LEU A 121 -0.88 -15.29 -2.99
C LEU A 121 -0.21 -15.60 -4.33
N CYS A 122 0.42 -14.62 -4.98
CA CYS A 122 1.20 -14.83 -6.20
C CYS A 122 2.41 -15.75 -5.97
N ALA A 123 2.99 -15.78 -4.77
CA ALA A 123 4.03 -16.72 -4.37
C ALA A 123 3.50 -18.14 -4.05
N GLY A 124 2.21 -18.40 -4.23
CA GLY A 124 1.58 -19.70 -4.07
C GLY A 124 1.05 -20.02 -2.67
N HIS A 125 1.02 -19.04 -1.76
CA HIS A 125 0.40 -19.23 -0.45
C HIS A 125 -1.13 -19.20 -0.56
N ARG A 126 -1.82 -20.11 0.14
CA ARG A 126 -3.30 -20.25 0.09
C ARG A 126 -4.00 -19.22 0.96
N SER A 127 -3.40 -18.87 2.11
CA SER A 127 -3.92 -17.87 3.04
C SER A 127 -2.79 -16.90 3.41
N ALA A 128 -3.04 -15.62 3.26
CA ALA A 128 -2.06 -14.56 3.50
C ALA A 128 -2.73 -13.36 4.18
N ILE A 129 -2.04 -12.80 5.16
CA ILE A 129 -2.48 -11.67 5.98
C ILE A 129 -1.40 -10.60 5.93
N GLY A 130 -1.72 -9.43 5.39
CA GLY A 130 -0.86 -8.25 5.47
C GLY A 130 -0.89 -7.68 6.87
N VAL A 131 0.26 -7.32 7.43
CA VAL A 131 0.39 -6.71 8.77
C VAL A 131 1.40 -5.56 8.72
N VAL A 132 0.93 -4.34 8.95
CA VAL A 132 1.75 -3.12 8.86
C VAL A 132 1.87 -2.46 10.23
N ASP A 133 3.09 -2.03 10.61
CA ASP A 133 3.34 -1.25 11.83
C ASP A 133 2.88 0.19 11.65
N ILE A 134 1.77 0.55 12.29
CA ILE A 134 1.22 1.91 12.28
C ILE A 134 1.74 2.77 13.44
N ARG A 135 2.83 2.33 14.06
CA ARG A 135 3.57 3.00 15.14
C ARG A 135 2.85 2.97 16.51
N ARG A 136 3.57 3.41 17.55
CA ARG A 136 3.10 3.50 18.95
C ARG A 136 2.65 2.17 19.57
N GLY A 137 3.11 1.05 18.99
CA GLY A 137 2.78 -0.29 19.46
C GLY A 137 1.50 -0.85 18.86
N ASP A 138 0.92 -0.18 17.87
CA ASP A 138 -0.24 -0.66 17.13
C ASP A 138 0.17 -1.18 15.75
N VAL A 139 -0.61 -2.12 15.26
CA VAL A 139 -0.52 -2.72 13.93
C VAL A 139 -1.84 -2.59 13.19
N ALA A 140 -1.77 -2.60 11.87
CA ALA A 140 -2.93 -2.79 11.00
C ALA A 140 -2.82 -4.16 10.33
N TRP A 141 -3.93 -4.83 10.13
CA TRP A 141 -3.98 -6.13 9.43
C TRP A 141 -5.25 -6.27 8.60
N SER A 142 -5.22 -7.15 7.62
CA SER A 142 -6.35 -7.41 6.74
C SER A 142 -6.69 -8.88 6.74
N LEU A 143 -7.90 -9.22 7.16
CA LEU A 143 -8.41 -10.60 7.14
C LEU A 143 -9.21 -10.83 5.86
N PRO A 144 -8.88 -11.88 5.06
CA PRO A 144 -9.70 -12.26 3.93
C PRO A 144 -11.12 -12.63 4.37
N SER A 145 -12.12 -12.25 3.58
CA SER A 145 -13.49 -12.72 3.83
C SER A 145 -13.60 -14.21 3.54
N LEU A 146 -14.34 -14.90 4.39
CA LEU A 146 -14.67 -16.32 4.21
C LEU A 146 -15.76 -16.54 3.14
N GLU A 147 -16.52 -15.51 2.80
CA GLU A 147 -17.64 -15.55 1.86
C GLU A 147 -17.27 -15.03 0.46
N GLY A 148 -15.97 -14.77 0.21
CA GLY A 148 -15.48 -14.27 -1.09
C GLY A 148 -15.64 -12.76 -1.30
N GLU A 149 -16.09 -12.03 -0.29
CA GLU A 149 -16.15 -10.58 -0.26
C GLU A 149 -14.74 -9.97 -0.11
N ARG A 150 -14.66 -8.64 -0.13
CA ARG A 150 -13.41 -7.92 0.14
C ARG A 150 -12.88 -8.24 1.54
N ALA A 151 -11.56 -8.32 1.65
CA ALA A 151 -10.89 -8.41 2.94
C ALA A 151 -11.25 -7.20 3.83
N VAL A 152 -11.35 -7.41 5.12
CA VAL A 152 -11.67 -6.38 6.11
C VAL A 152 -10.38 -5.94 6.80
N ASP A 153 -10.16 -4.63 6.82
CA ASP A 153 -8.99 -4.03 7.46
C ASP A 153 -9.30 -3.72 8.93
N HIS A 154 -8.39 -4.13 9.80
CA HIS A 154 -8.44 -3.94 11.25
C HIS A 154 -7.21 -3.18 11.73
N HIS A 155 -7.25 -2.64 12.94
CA HIS A 155 -6.09 -2.09 13.61
C HIS A 155 -6.23 -2.18 15.13
N GLY A 156 -5.10 -2.32 15.82
CA GLY A 156 -5.06 -2.42 17.28
C GLY A 156 -3.71 -2.90 17.77
N ARG A 157 -3.71 -3.48 18.96
CA ARG A 157 -2.51 -4.06 19.55
C ARG A 157 -2.19 -5.42 18.92
N PRO A 158 -0.91 -5.88 18.96
CA PRO A 158 -0.56 -7.22 18.47
C PRO A 158 -1.35 -8.37 19.13
N ALA A 159 -1.82 -8.18 20.37
CA ALA A 159 -2.67 -9.17 21.04
C ALA A 159 -4.07 -9.28 20.42
N GLU A 160 -4.63 -8.19 19.91
CA GLU A 160 -5.91 -8.17 19.19
C GLU A 160 -5.74 -8.86 17.82
N LEU A 161 -4.64 -8.57 17.13
CA LEU A 161 -4.29 -9.31 15.90
C LEU A 161 -4.21 -10.83 16.16
N VAL A 162 -3.60 -11.25 17.28
CA VAL A 162 -3.53 -12.68 17.64
C VAL A 162 -4.93 -13.26 17.78
N ALA A 163 -5.84 -12.59 18.48
CA ALA A 163 -7.22 -13.04 18.66
C ALA A 163 -7.95 -13.17 17.32
N ASP A 164 -7.94 -12.10 16.51
CA ASP A 164 -8.62 -12.06 15.22
C ASP A 164 -8.10 -13.12 14.24
N VAL A 165 -6.78 -13.33 14.18
CA VAL A 165 -6.18 -14.36 13.31
C VAL A 165 -6.49 -15.75 13.81
N SER A 166 -6.54 -15.98 15.13
CA SER A 166 -6.95 -17.27 15.70
C SER A 166 -8.39 -17.62 15.31
N ASP A 167 -9.31 -16.68 15.50
CA ASP A 167 -10.72 -16.84 15.16
C ASP A 167 -10.91 -17.10 13.64
N TYR A 168 -10.19 -16.35 12.81
CA TYR A 168 -10.19 -16.53 11.36
C TYR A 168 -9.70 -17.94 10.95
N LEU A 169 -8.59 -18.40 11.53
CA LEU A 169 -8.06 -19.75 11.25
C LEU A 169 -8.98 -20.86 11.74
N ASP A 170 -9.65 -20.66 12.88
CA ASP A 170 -10.63 -21.63 13.39
C ASP A 170 -11.86 -21.74 12.47
N ALA A 171 -12.31 -20.62 11.93
CA ALA A 171 -13.38 -20.59 10.95
C ALA A 171 -12.97 -21.26 9.62
N LEU A 172 -11.73 -21.08 9.16
CA LEU A 172 -11.19 -21.79 7.98
C LEU A 172 -11.15 -23.31 8.22
N ASP A 173 -10.68 -23.77 9.38
CA ASP A 173 -10.65 -25.19 9.74
C ASP A 173 -12.07 -25.79 9.76
N GLU A 174 -13.07 -25.03 10.21
CA GLU A 174 -14.47 -25.47 10.20
C GLU A 174 -15.01 -25.61 8.76
N LEU A 175 -14.69 -24.66 7.89
CA LEU A 175 -15.05 -24.74 6.48
C LEU A 175 -14.39 -25.94 5.80
N ALA A 176 -13.09 -26.15 6.02
CA ALA A 176 -12.33 -27.28 5.48
C ALA A 176 -12.86 -28.64 5.96
N ARG A 177 -13.41 -28.71 7.19
CA ARG A 177 -14.09 -29.91 7.69
C ARG A 177 -15.42 -30.16 6.98
N ARG A 178 -16.18 -29.12 6.68
CA ARG A 178 -17.51 -29.23 6.03
C ARG A 178 -17.40 -29.66 4.57
N ASP A 179 -16.38 -29.17 3.86
CA ASP A 179 -16.15 -29.54 2.44
C ASP A 179 -15.31 -30.81 2.25
N GLY A 180 -14.84 -31.42 3.35
CA GLY A 180 -14.10 -32.69 3.33
C GLY A 180 -12.63 -32.53 2.89
N SER A 181 -12.12 -31.30 2.73
CA SER A 181 -10.73 -31.03 2.35
C SER A 181 -9.72 -31.23 3.49
N GLY A 182 -10.18 -31.44 4.68
CA GLY A 182 -9.55 -31.75 5.96
C GLY A 182 -8.07 -31.40 6.11
N GLY A 183 -7.74 -30.43 6.95
CA GLY A 183 -6.37 -30.03 7.30
C GLY A 183 -6.41 -28.86 8.27
N LYS A 184 -5.31 -28.63 9.00
CA LYS A 184 -5.15 -27.36 9.72
C LYS A 184 -4.62 -26.30 8.76
N GLU A 185 -5.39 -25.25 8.58
CA GLU A 185 -4.98 -24.13 7.74
C GLU A 185 -3.84 -23.36 8.39
N VAL A 186 -2.89 -22.93 7.55
CA VAL A 186 -1.72 -22.15 7.95
C VAL A 186 -1.72 -20.85 7.15
N ALA A 187 -1.73 -19.73 7.84
CA ALA A 187 -1.62 -18.42 7.21
C ALA A 187 -0.17 -17.91 7.14
N VAL A 188 0.15 -17.15 6.10
CA VAL A 188 1.40 -16.40 6.01
C VAL A 188 1.16 -14.96 6.40
N LEU A 189 1.93 -14.48 7.37
CA LEU A 189 1.92 -13.09 7.82
C LEU A 189 3.04 -12.34 7.10
N ALA A 190 2.71 -11.25 6.40
CA ALA A 190 3.66 -10.42 5.65
C ALA A 190 3.58 -8.96 6.08
N GLY A 191 4.69 -8.25 6.02
CA GLY A 191 4.81 -6.84 6.35
C GLY A 191 5.71 -6.56 7.55
N ASP A 192 6.06 -5.30 7.73
CA ASP A 192 6.96 -4.86 8.82
C ASP A 192 6.33 -5.05 10.21
N GLY A 193 5.01 -4.97 10.32
CA GLY A 193 4.29 -5.26 11.54
C GLY A 193 4.41 -6.73 11.96
N ALA A 194 4.30 -7.66 11.00
CA ALA A 194 4.50 -9.09 11.26
C ALA A 194 5.91 -9.40 11.77
N LEU A 195 6.92 -8.81 11.13
CA LEU A 195 8.32 -9.01 11.51
C LEU A 195 8.66 -8.37 12.87
N ARG A 196 8.16 -7.16 13.11
CA ARG A 196 8.40 -6.42 14.35
C ARG A 196 7.83 -7.11 15.58
N TYR A 197 6.64 -7.67 15.48
CA TYR A 197 5.93 -8.30 16.59
C TYR A 197 5.94 -9.84 16.53
N ARG A 198 6.91 -10.39 15.80
CA ARG A 198 7.04 -11.83 15.52
C ARG A 198 6.93 -12.70 16.76
N ASP A 199 7.60 -12.34 17.85
CA ASP A 199 7.63 -13.15 19.07
C ASP A 199 6.25 -13.23 19.72
N VAL A 200 5.51 -12.14 19.77
CA VAL A 200 4.13 -12.08 20.28
C VAL A 200 3.21 -12.93 19.41
N LEU A 201 3.34 -12.81 18.09
CA LEU A 201 2.52 -13.54 17.15
C LEU A 201 2.81 -15.05 17.18
N LEU A 202 4.09 -15.46 17.32
CA LEU A 202 4.45 -16.85 17.48
C LEU A 202 3.92 -17.43 18.79
N ALA A 203 4.02 -16.70 19.89
CA ALA A 203 3.53 -17.16 21.19
C ALA A 203 2.02 -17.46 21.20
N GLY A 204 1.25 -16.68 20.41
CA GLY A 204 -0.21 -16.84 20.35
C GLY A 204 -0.72 -17.71 19.21
N LEU A 205 0.01 -17.81 18.10
CA LEU A 205 -0.51 -18.42 16.86
C LEU A 205 0.25 -19.67 16.38
N ALA A 206 1.45 -19.96 16.91
CA ALA A 206 2.17 -21.16 16.47
C ALA A 206 1.41 -22.45 16.82
N PRO A 207 1.47 -23.51 15.96
CA PRO A 207 2.22 -23.60 14.70
C PRO A 207 1.44 -23.16 13.44
N ARG A 208 0.32 -22.46 13.60
CA ARG A 208 -0.67 -22.17 12.55
C ARG A 208 -0.29 -20.98 11.66
N VAL A 209 0.81 -20.28 11.95
CA VAL A 209 1.29 -19.17 11.12
C VAL A 209 2.73 -19.37 10.69
N ARG A 210 3.04 -18.83 9.53
CA ARG A 210 4.38 -18.64 9.00
C ARG A 210 4.60 -17.15 8.75
N PHE A 211 5.85 -16.76 8.61
CA PHE A 211 6.20 -15.38 8.31
C PHE A 211 6.85 -15.33 6.94
N ALA A 212 6.41 -14.41 6.12
CA ALA A 212 7.14 -14.02 4.92
C ALA A 212 8.52 -13.50 5.29
N GLY A 213 9.45 -13.57 4.37
CA GLY A 213 10.79 -13.05 4.56
C GLY A 213 10.83 -11.51 4.58
N SER A 214 12.03 -10.98 4.83
CA SER A 214 12.26 -9.53 4.89
C SER A 214 12.02 -8.81 3.55
N GLU A 215 11.98 -9.53 2.45
CA GLU A 215 11.60 -9.03 1.12
C GLU A 215 10.15 -8.55 1.06
N LEU A 216 9.28 -9.08 1.94
CA LEU A 216 7.90 -8.63 2.11
C LEU A 216 7.70 -7.82 3.40
N ALA A 217 8.76 -7.17 3.91
CA ALA A 217 8.64 -6.21 5.00
C ALA A 217 7.92 -4.92 4.56
N VAL A 218 8.01 -4.58 3.27
CA VAL A 218 7.29 -3.46 2.66
C VAL A 218 6.40 -3.98 1.53
N PRO A 219 5.29 -3.29 1.20
CA PRO A 219 4.46 -3.66 0.07
C PRO A 219 5.27 -3.61 -1.23
N PRO A 220 5.42 -4.72 -1.98
CA PRO A 220 6.20 -4.71 -3.21
C PRO A 220 5.51 -3.86 -4.27
N VAL A 221 6.17 -2.80 -4.74
CA VAL A 221 5.61 -1.89 -5.76
C VAL A 221 5.32 -2.60 -7.08
N THR A 222 6.07 -3.66 -7.40
CA THR A 222 5.79 -4.51 -8.57
C THR A 222 4.47 -5.25 -8.44
N SER A 223 4.11 -5.73 -7.24
CA SER A 223 2.80 -6.36 -7.00
C SER A 223 1.66 -5.36 -7.14
N LEU A 224 1.87 -4.10 -6.73
CA LEU A 224 0.91 -3.03 -6.97
C LEU A 224 0.74 -2.75 -8.48
N ALA A 225 1.85 -2.65 -9.22
CA ALA A 225 1.82 -2.39 -10.67
C ALA A 225 1.08 -3.50 -11.43
N LEU A 226 1.44 -4.77 -11.18
CA LEU A 226 0.82 -5.92 -11.84
C LEU A 226 -0.66 -6.07 -11.47
N ALA A 227 -1.03 -5.83 -10.20
CA ALA A 227 -2.43 -5.81 -9.78
C ALA A 227 -3.22 -4.71 -10.50
N ALA A 228 -2.61 -3.54 -10.66
CA ALA A 228 -3.24 -2.43 -11.37
C ALA A 228 -3.44 -2.74 -12.86
N VAL A 229 -2.48 -3.38 -13.52
CA VAL A 229 -2.66 -3.86 -14.91
C VAL A 229 -3.82 -4.84 -15.00
N SER A 230 -3.91 -5.80 -14.08
CA SER A 230 -5.00 -6.81 -14.09
C SER A 230 -6.40 -6.22 -13.84
N GLU A 231 -6.48 -4.99 -13.33
CA GLU A 231 -7.73 -4.30 -13.00
C GLU A 231 -8.03 -3.10 -13.93
N LEU A 232 -7.31 -2.95 -15.06
CA LEU A 232 -7.42 -1.76 -15.92
C LEU A 232 -8.87 -1.42 -16.33
N ASP A 233 -9.70 -2.43 -16.59
CA ASP A 233 -11.11 -2.25 -16.93
C ASP A 233 -12.05 -2.29 -15.72
N GLY A 234 -11.46 -2.33 -14.52
CA GLY A 234 -12.21 -2.49 -13.27
C GLY A 234 -12.75 -1.16 -12.70
N PRO A 235 -13.81 -1.23 -11.89
CA PRO A 235 -14.46 -0.05 -11.31
C PRO A 235 -13.62 0.63 -10.21
N ARG A 236 -12.46 0.11 -9.86
CA ARG A 236 -11.58 0.68 -8.83
C ARG A 236 -10.77 1.87 -9.32
N TYR A 237 -10.64 2.04 -10.63
CA TYR A 237 -10.01 3.22 -11.19
C TYR A 237 -10.91 4.44 -11.07
N VAL A 238 -10.36 5.51 -10.56
CA VAL A 238 -11.09 6.77 -10.32
C VAL A 238 -10.34 7.94 -10.95
N ALA A 239 -11.02 9.06 -11.14
CA ALA A 239 -10.34 10.31 -11.49
C ALA A 239 -9.31 10.67 -10.40
N ALA A 240 -8.24 11.37 -10.77
CA ALA A 240 -7.17 11.75 -9.84
C ALA A 240 -7.69 12.40 -8.54
N SER A 241 -8.73 13.23 -8.63
CA SER A 241 -9.37 13.86 -7.47
C SER A 241 -10.16 12.90 -6.58
N GLY A 242 -10.40 11.67 -7.02
CA GLY A 242 -11.16 10.65 -6.28
C GLY A 242 -10.31 9.80 -5.33
N VAL A 243 -8.99 9.71 -5.55
CA VAL A 243 -8.12 8.90 -4.70
C VAL A 243 -7.98 9.53 -3.31
N ARG A 244 -8.00 8.71 -2.26
CA ARG A 244 -7.91 9.16 -0.87
C ARG A 244 -6.93 8.31 -0.07
N PRO A 245 -6.12 8.94 0.80
CA PRO A 245 -5.32 8.21 1.78
C PRO A 245 -6.20 7.46 2.77
N THR A 246 -5.78 6.26 3.17
CA THR A 246 -6.42 5.48 4.23
C THR A 246 -5.72 5.76 5.55
N TYR A 247 -6.39 6.47 6.44
CA TYR A 247 -5.92 6.72 7.79
C TYR A 247 -6.73 5.86 8.76
N LEU A 248 -6.09 4.89 9.39
CA LEU A 248 -6.71 4.08 10.46
C LEU A 248 -6.62 4.75 11.83
N ARG A 249 -5.97 5.91 11.89
CA ARG A 249 -5.82 6.73 13.10
C ARG A 249 -6.08 8.19 12.79
N ASP A 250 -6.73 8.87 13.73
CA ASP A 250 -6.83 10.33 13.69
C ASP A 250 -5.45 10.97 13.82
N ALA A 251 -5.22 12.04 13.06
CA ALA A 251 -4.00 12.80 13.16
C ALA A 251 -3.93 13.46 14.55
N ASP A 252 -3.02 12.97 15.41
CA ASP A 252 -2.69 13.66 16.67
C ASP A 252 -1.98 14.99 16.38
N VAL A 253 -2.72 15.99 15.98
CA VAL A 253 -2.24 17.35 15.90
C VAL A 253 -2.26 17.94 17.33
N ARG A 254 -1.18 17.73 18.09
CA ARG A 254 -0.91 18.58 19.25
C ARG A 254 -0.51 19.95 18.73
N ILE A 255 -1.49 20.84 18.59
CA ILE A 255 -1.23 22.24 18.29
C ILE A 255 -0.60 22.85 19.54
N SER A 256 0.73 22.93 19.61
CA SER A 256 1.46 23.60 20.70
C SER A 256 1.52 25.11 20.45
N TRP A 257 0.35 25.76 20.35
CA TRP A 257 0.26 27.22 20.22
C TRP A 257 0.28 27.94 21.59
N THR A 258 0.16 27.21 22.70
CA THR A 258 -0.09 27.78 24.04
C THR A 258 1.13 28.13 24.86
N THR A 259 2.37 28.02 24.33
CA THR A 259 3.57 28.26 25.13
C THR A 259 4.41 29.48 24.72
N ARG A 260 3.86 30.44 23.96
CA ARG A 260 4.62 31.64 23.56
C ARG A 260 4.06 32.97 24.08
N HIS A 261 3.10 32.97 24.99
CA HIS A 261 2.52 34.23 25.46
C HIS A 261 2.67 34.54 26.96
N ASP A 262 3.48 33.85 27.70
CA ASP A 262 3.81 34.25 29.07
C ASP A 262 5.32 34.37 29.27
N ALA A 263 5.96 35.38 28.67
CA ALA A 263 7.22 35.92 29.16
C ALA A 263 6.86 37.03 30.17
N PRO A 264 7.21 36.90 31.48
CA PRO A 264 6.94 37.95 32.43
C PRO A 264 7.78 39.18 32.10
N GLY A 265 7.10 40.32 32.04
CA GLY A 265 7.68 41.61 31.75
C GLY A 265 8.85 41.94 32.67
N ARG A 266 9.97 42.35 32.08
CA ARG A 266 11.09 42.99 32.81
C ARG A 266 10.58 44.27 33.42
N SER A 267 10.56 44.33 34.78
CA SER A 267 10.34 45.55 35.52
C SER A 267 11.45 46.55 35.21
N SER A 268 11.09 47.72 34.67
CA SER A 268 11.91 48.90 34.57
C SER A 268 12.29 49.37 35.98
N ARG A 269 13.55 49.31 36.34
CA ARG A 269 14.13 50.17 37.38
C ARG A 269 14.69 51.39 36.70
N THR A 270 14.17 52.56 37.05
CA THR A 270 14.77 53.89 36.82
C THR A 270 15.15 54.49 38.16
N PRO A 271 16.16 55.35 38.22
CA PRO A 271 17.14 55.56 39.27
C PRO A 271 16.61 56.32 40.45
#